data_3ce60fc2c0ccfaa52f9f332424b6fcc1
#
_entry.id   3ce60fc2c0ccfaa52f9f332424b6fcc1
#
_cell.length_a   1.000
_cell.length_b   1.000
_cell.length_c   1.000
_cell.angle_alpha   90.00
_cell.angle_beta   90.00
_cell.angle_gamma   90.00
#
_symmetry.space_group_name_H-M   'P 1'
#
loop_
_entity.id
_entity.type
_entity.pdbx_description
1 polymer ?
#
loop_
_entity_poly.entity_id
_entity_poly.type
_entity_poly.pdbx_seq_one_letter_code
_entity_poly.pdbx_strand_id
1 'polypeptide(L)'
;MNEWFHCNKCFLVGTNDSQFWFTSCGHIICAECKKNGNLLLGQKGICVVCSKQETSIMMVNKNMKPDLIHLFRPPKDLLIEFTSKIKTTVEFQNAHRQRFFKHIREKYNKAAKIAKAAHVEITKRVEREKNLLAERNQVIV
;
A
#
# COMPACT_ATOMS: atom_id res chain seq x y z
N MET A 1 -13.95 -27.85 0.31
CA MET A 1 -14.67 -27.87 1.60
C MET A 1 -13.92 -26.95 2.54
N ASN A 2 -14.56 -25.94 3.12
CA ASN A 2 -13.88 -25.03 4.06
C ASN A 2 -13.93 -25.65 5.46
N GLU A 3 -13.04 -26.57 5.74
CA GLU A 3 -13.01 -27.33 7.01
C GLU A 3 -12.86 -26.43 8.26
N TRP A 4 -12.29 -25.23 8.08
CA TRP A 4 -12.14 -24.25 9.16
C TRP A 4 -13.45 -23.50 9.50
N PHE A 5 -14.43 -23.47 8.58
CA PHE A 5 -15.68 -22.73 8.77
C PHE A 5 -16.78 -23.63 9.34
N HIS A 6 -16.89 -23.63 10.66
CA HIS A 6 -17.85 -24.44 11.40
C HIS A 6 -18.30 -23.72 12.68
N CYS A 7 -19.38 -24.17 13.28
CA CYS A 7 -19.82 -23.69 14.59
C CYS A 7 -18.81 -24.13 15.67
N ASN A 8 -18.26 -23.19 16.41
CA ASN A 8 -17.29 -23.51 17.47
C ASN A 8 -17.92 -24.11 18.73
N LYS A 9 -19.25 -24.22 18.80
CA LYS A 9 -19.99 -24.89 19.92
C LYS A 9 -20.39 -26.31 19.60
N CYS A 10 -21.06 -26.55 18.47
CA CYS A 10 -21.57 -27.86 18.10
C CYS A 10 -20.85 -28.50 16.91
N PHE A 11 -19.86 -27.83 16.35
CA PHE A 11 -19.03 -28.28 15.21
C PHE A 11 -19.81 -28.54 13.91
N LEU A 12 -21.03 -28.00 13.79
CA LEU A 12 -21.77 -28.02 12.54
C LEU A 12 -20.97 -27.31 11.45
N VAL A 13 -20.64 -28.02 10.37
CA VAL A 13 -19.93 -27.48 9.21
C VAL A 13 -20.89 -26.64 8.37
N GLY A 14 -20.41 -25.49 7.88
CA GLY A 14 -21.21 -24.59 7.05
C GLY A 14 -21.52 -25.19 5.68
N THR A 15 -22.78 -25.10 5.28
CA THR A 15 -23.26 -25.33 3.92
C THR A 15 -23.72 -24.01 3.30
N ASN A 16 -24.00 -24.01 1.99
CA ASN A 16 -24.41 -22.78 1.28
C ASN A 16 -25.68 -22.13 1.87
N ASP A 17 -26.56 -22.93 2.49
CA ASP A 17 -27.83 -22.47 3.07
C ASP A 17 -27.75 -22.22 4.58
N SER A 18 -26.61 -22.50 5.20
CA SER A 18 -26.45 -22.36 6.66
C SER A 18 -26.14 -20.93 7.05
N GLN A 19 -26.89 -20.42 8.03
CA GLN A 19 -26.61 -19.10 8.62
C GLN A 19 -25.66 -19.22 9.82
N PHE A 20 -24.62 -18.39 9.81
CA PHE A 20 -23.66 -18.31 10.90
C PHE A 20 -23.52 -16.90 11.41
N TRP A 21 -23.13 -16.76 12.66
CA TRP A 21 -22.84 -15.50 13.31
C TRP A 21 -21.40 -15.49 13.84
N PHE A 22 -20.76 -14.34 13.73
CA PHE A 22 -19.47 -14.07 14.27
C PHE A 22 -19.61 -13.25 15.55
N THR A 23 -18.95 -13.68 16.61
CA THR A 23 -19.00 -13.02 17.91
C THR A 23 -17.85 -12.00 18.05
N SER A 24 -18.03 -10.95 18.83
CA SER A 24 -16.97 -9.95 19.13
C SER A 24 -15.75 -10.54 19.84
N CYS A 25 -15.88 -11.73 20.41
CA CYS A 25 -14.75 -12.46 21.01
C CYS A 25 -14.08 -13.45 20.05
N GLY A 26 -14.47 -13.47 18.74
CA GLY A 26 -13.79 -14.22 17.70
C GLY A 26 -14.30 -15.62 17.44
N HIS A 27 -15.52 -15.98 17.90
CA HIS A 27 -16.10 -17.31 17.66
C HIS A 27 -17.16 -17.28 16.54
N ILE A 28 -17.29 -18.41 15.86
CA ILE A 28 -18.34 -18.65 14.85
C ILE A 28 -19.39 -19.55 15.48
N ILE A 29 -20.67 -19.20 15.39
CA ILE A 29 -21.78 -19.97 15.92
C ILE A 29 -22.93 -20.14 14.89
N CYS A 30 -23.57 -21.27 14.88
CA CYS A 30 -24.72 -21.53 14.03
C CYS A 30 -26.02 -20.94 14.62
N ALA A 31 -27.13 -20.99 13.85
CA ALA A 31 -28.44 -20.49 14.24
C ALA A 31 -28.97 -21.14 15.52
N GLU A 32 -28.83 -22.45 15.64
CA GLU A 32 -29.25 -23.22 16.81
C GLU A 32 -28.51 -22.80 18.08
N CYS A 33 -27.18 -22.75 18.03
CA CYS A 33 -26.36 -22.33 19.18
C CYS A 33 -26.58 -20.87 19.55
N LYS A 34 -26.90 -20.02 18.58
CA LYS A 34 -27.29 -18.62 18.82
C LYS A 34 -28.59 -18.56 19.61
N LYS A 35 -29.63 -19.34 19.22
CA LYS A 35 -30.93 -19.42 19.92
C LYS A 35 -30.75 -19.93 21.36
N ASN A 36 -30.05 -21.04 21.53
CA ASN A 36 -29.82 -21.67 22.81
C ASN A 36 -29.04 -20.76 23.80
N GLY A 37 -28.21 -19.84 23.27
CA GLY A 37 -27.49 -18.86 24.04
C GLY A 37 -28.20 -17.51 24.24
N ASN A 38 -29.44 -17.37 23.74
CA ASN A 38 -30.19 -16.11 23.76
C ASN A 38 -29.41 -14.90 23.24
N LEU A 39 -28.53 -15.11 22.24
CA LEU A 39 -27.76 -14.06 21.64
C LEU A 39 -28.57 -13.31 20.58
N LEU A 40 -28.82 -12.04 20.81
CA LEU A 40 -29.63 -11.19 19.94
C LEU A 40 -28.75 -10.16 19.19
N LEU A 41 -29.12 -9.87 17.95
CA LEU A 41 -28.50 -8.81 17.16
C LEU A 41 -28.74 -7.45 17.85
N GLY A 42 -27.66 -6.65 17.93
CA GLY A 42 -27.71 -5.34 18.55
C GLY A 42 -27.71 -5.32 20.07
N GLN A 43 -27.67 -6.49 20.71
CA GLN A 43 -27.58 -6.61 22.17
C GLN A 43 -26.28 -7.30 22.59
N LYS A 44 -25.82 -7.01 23.78
CA LYS A 44 -24.70 -7.70 24.41
C LYS A 44 -25.21 -8.91 25.19
N GLY A 45 -24.51 -10.02 25.05
CA GLY A 45 -24.86 -11.28 25.74
C GLY A 45 -23.62 -12.00 26.24
N ILE A 46 -23.77 -13.29 26.54
CA ILE A 46 -22.67 -14.16 26.97
C ILE A 46 -22.33 -15.11 25.82
N CYS A 47 -21.04 -15.16 25.44
CA CYS A 47 -20.61 -16.09 24.39
C CYS A 47 -20.84 -17.54 24.80
N VAL A 48 -21.56 -18.31 23.99
CA VAL A 48 -21.87 -19.74 24.25
C VAL A 48 -20.64 -20.65 24.16
N VAL A 49 -19.52 -20.16 23.60
CA VAL A 49 -18.27 -20.93 23.44
C VAL A 49 -17.31 -20.69 24.60
N CYS A 50 -16.99 -19.43 24.90
CA CYS A 50 -15.98 -19.07 25.90
C CYS A 50 -16.53 -18.35 27.15
N SER A 51 -17.85 -18.18 27.25
CA SER A 51 -18.54 -17.53 28.36
C SER A 51 -18.14 -16.04 28.58
N LYS A 52 -17.52 -15.40 27.58
CA LYS A 52 -17.17 -13.98 27.67
C LYS A 52 -18.43 -13.15 27.73
N GLN A 53 -18.49 -12.27 28.72
CA GLN A 53 -19.57 -11.31 28.95
C GLN A 53 -19.52 -10.16 27.92
N GLU A 54 -20.63 -9.45 27.78
CA GLU A 54 -20.77 -8.30 26.87
C GLU A 54 -20.40 -8.60 25.40
N THR A 55 -20.59 -9.85 24.97
CA THR A 55 -20.33 -10.29 23.60
C THR A 55 -21.47 -9.85 22.69
N SER A 56 -21.14 -9.15 21.62
CA SER A 56 -22.04 -8.84 20.51
C SER A 56 -21.86 -9.85 19.37
N ILE A 57 -22.90 -9.98 18.53
CA ILE A 57 -22.86 -10.87 17.37
C ILE A 57 -23.20 -10.11 16.10
N MET A 58 -22.66 -10.57 14.98
CA MET A 58 -23.01 -10.12 13.64
C MET A 58 -23.20 -11.31 12.71
N MET A 59 -24.07 -11.18 11.71
CA MET A 59 -24.26 -12.22 10.71
C MET A 59 -23.05 -12.29 9.79
N VAL A 60 -22.56 -13.49 9.51
CA VAL A 60 -21.52 -13.73 8.53
C VAL A 60 -22.12 -13.65 7.13
N ASN A 61 -21.93 -12.54 6.45
CA ASN A 61 -22.43 -12.30 5.09
C ASN A 61 -21.55 -11.26 4.37
N LYS A 62 -21.92 -10.95 3.12
CA LYS A 62 -21.20 -9.99 2.28
C LYS A 62 -21.23 -8.54 2.79
N ASN A 63 -22.12 -8.23 3.73
CA ASN A 63 -22.30 -6.88 4.30
C ASN A 63 -21.48 -6.67 5.58
N MET A 64 -20.61 -7.60 5.94
CA MET A 64 -19.70 -7.43 7.07
C MET A 64 -18.74 -6.25 6.82
N LYS A 65 -18.27 -5.67 7.92
CA LYS A 65 -17.25 -4.61 7.86
C LYS A 65 -16.01 -5.11 7.10
N PRO A 66 -15.38 -4.26 6.26
CA PRO A 66 -14.19 -4.64 5.49
C PRO A 66 -13.07 -5.26 6.35
N ASP A 67 -12.87 -4.74 7.57
CA ASP A 67 -11.87 -5.21 8.51
C ASP A 67 -12.10 -6.64 9.02
N LEU A 68 -13.31 -7.15 8.90
CA LEU A 68 -13.68 -8.49 9.37
C LEU A 68 -13.93 -9.46 8.21
N ILE A 69 -14.42 -8.98 7.07
CA ILE A 69 -14.76 -9.84 5.94
C ILE A 69 -13.56 -10.62 5.41
N HIS A 70 -12.34 -10.03 5.52
CA HIS A 70 -11.11 -10.69 5.06
C HIS A 70 -10.82 -11.99 5.84
N LEU A 71 -11.28 -12.12 7.10
CA LEU A 71 -11.13 -13.34 7.90
C LEU A 71 -11.88 -14.53 7.30
N PHE A 72 -12.89 -14.26 6.48
CA PHE A 72 -13.75 -15.26 5.86
C PHE A 72 -13.46 -15.51 4.38
N ARG A 73 -12.46 -14.81 3.83
CA ARG A 73 -11.99 -14.97 2.44
C ARG A 73 -10.86 -16.00 2.35
N PRO A 74 -10.74 -16.73 1.24
CA PRO A 74 -9.58 -17.58 0.99
C PRO A 74 -8.28 -16.79 1.03
N PRO A 75 -7.26 -17.25 1.77
CA PRO A 75 -5.95 -16.55 1.84
C PRO A 75 -5.30 -16.32 0.47
N LYS A 76 -5.52 -17.24 -0.48
CA LYS A 76 -5.04 -17.11 -1.86
C LYS A 76 -5.58 -15.85 -2.55
N ASP A 77 -6.88 -15.57 -2.40
CA ASP A 77 -7.52 -14.42 -3.03
C ASP A 77 -7.01 -13.11 -2.41
N LEU A 78 -6.80 -13.11 -1.09
CA LEU A 78 -6.20 -11.98 -0.37
C LEU A 78 -4.79 -11.69 -0.85
N LEU A 79 -3.98 -12.74 -1.05
CA LEU A 79 -2.61 -12.60 -1.55
C LEU A 79 -2.59 -12.01 -2.97
N ILE A 80 -3.45 -12.51 -3.86
CA ILE A 80 -3.56 -12.01 -5.25
C ILE A 80 -3.96 -10.53 -5.24
N GLU A 81 -4.97 -10.17 -4.47
CA GLU A 81 -5.44 -8.78 -4.38
C GLU A 81 -4.34 -7.86 -3.82
N PHE A 82 -3.66 -8.28 -2.77
CA PHE A 82 -2.59 -7.51 -2.15
C PHE A 82 -1.39 -7.32 -3.08
N THR A 83 -0.98 -8.40 -3.76
CA THR A 83 0.11 -8.36 -4.75
C THR A 83 -0.22 -7.42 -5.91
N SER A 84 -1.47 -7.45 -6.40
CA SER A 84 -1.92 -6.53 -7.44
C SER A 84 -1.86 -5.07 -7.00
N LYS A 85 -2.29 -4.76 -5.78
CA LYS A 85 -2.20 -3.41 -5.21
C LYS A 85 -0.76 -2.92 -5.08
N ILE A 86 0.14 -3.78 -4.59
CA ILE A 86 1.58 -3.47 -4.52
C ILE A 86 2.14 -3.17 -5.91
N LYS A 87 1.86 -4.02 -6.89
CA LYS A 87 2.31 -3.83 -8.27
C LYS A 87 1.90 -2.46 -8.81
N THR A 88 0.62 -2.12 -8.71
CA THR A 88 0.09 -0.82 -9.15
C THR A 88 0.76 0.35 -8.44
N THR A 89 0.98 0.23 -7.13
CA THR A 89 1.66 1.26 -6.34
C THR A 89 3.10 1.47 -6.78
N VAL A 90 3.84 0.37 -6.99
CA VAL A 90 5.24 0.42 -7.46
C VAL A 90 5.33 1.01 -8.87
N GLU A 91 4.46 0.61 -9.78
CA GLU A 91 4.40 1.15 -11.14
C GLU A 91 4.12 2.66 -11.14
N PHE A 92 3.17 3.10 -10.33
CA PHE A 92 2.86 4.52 -10.15
C PHE A 92 4.07 5.31 -9.64
N GLN A 93 4.68 4.86 -8.54
CA GLN A 93 5.84 5.51 -7.95
C GLN A 93 7.05 5.54 -8.90
N ASN A 94 7.30 4.46 -9.64
CA ASN A 94 8.38 4.38 -10.61
C ASN A 94 8.15 5.35 -11.78
N ALA A 95 6.94 5.48 -12.28
CA ALA A 95 6.63 6.45 -13.33
C ALA A 95 6.93 7.88 -12.90
N HIS A 96 6.58 8.25 -11.65
CA HIS A 96 6.91 9.58 -11.09
C HIS A 96 8.41 9.79 -10.90
N ARG A 97 9.12 8.77 -10.40
CA ARG A 97 10.57 8.79 -10.25
C ARG A 97 11.29 8.98 -11.59
N GLN A 98 10.85 8.27 -12.63
CA GLN A 98 11.42 8.40 -13.97
C GLN A 98 11.22 9.82 -14.54
N ARG A 99 10.04 10.43 -14.37
CA ARG A 99 9.79 11.82 -14.78
C ARG A 99 10.73 12.79 -14.06
N PHE A 100 10.91 12.60 -12.76
CA PHE A 100 11.83 13.44 -11.98
C PHE A 100 13.28 13.29 -12.43
N PHE A 101 13.77 12.07 -12.63
CA PHE A 101 15.13 11.84 -13.13
C PHE A 101 15.35 12.39 -14.54
N LYS A 102 14.35 12.29 -15.41
CA LYS A 102 14.43 12.93 -16.73
C LYS A 102 14.62 14.44 -16.59
N HIS A 103 13.81 15.08 -15.76
CA HIS A 103 13.93 16.53 -15.51
C HIS A 103 15.30 16.93 -14.95
N ILE A 104 15.81 16.22 -13.96
CA ILE A 104 17.14 16.48 -13.39
C ILE A 104 18.24 16.30 -14.44
N ARG A 105 18.16 15.25 -15.24
CA ARG A 105 19.13 15.00 -16.34
C ARG A 105 19.12 16.14 -17.37
N GLU A 106 17.95 16.61 -17.75
CA GLU A 106 17.82 17.74 -18.68
C GLU A 106 18.42 19.03 -18.10
N LYS A 107 18.15 19.32 -16.83
CA LYS A 107 18.76 20.46 -16.13
C LYS A 107 20.29 20.34 -16.05
N TYR A 108 20.79 19.17 -15.67
CA TYR A 108 22.22 18.91 -15.63
C TYR A 108 22.89 19.10 -16.99
N ASN A 109 22.30 18.55 -18.05
CA ASN A 109 22.83 18.68 -19.40
C ASN A 109 22.87 20.15 -19.87
N LYS A 110 21.81 20.92 -19.57
CA LYS A 110 21.79 22.36 -19.86
C LYS A 110 22.89 23.10 -19.11
N ALA A 111 23.03 22.87 -17.81
CA ALA A 111 24.09 23.50 -17.00
C ALA A 111 25.49 23.12 -17.48
N ALA A 112 25.72 21.85 -17.82
CA ALA A 112 27.00 21.40 -18.36
C ALA A 112 27.36 22.07 -19.70
N LYS A 113 26.38 22.24 -20.59
CA LYS A 113 26.57 22.97 -21.87
C LYS A 113 26.96 24.45 -21.62
N ILE A 114 26.24 25.12 -20.72
CA ILE A 114 26.54 26.52 -20.37
C ILE A 114 27.93 26.64 -19.74
N ALA A 115 28.27 25.75 -18.80
CA ALA A 115 29.59 25.75 -18.17
C ALA A 115 30.73 25.54 -19.18
N LYS A 116 30.53 24.58 -20.10
CA LYS A 116 31.51 24.32 -21.18
C LYS A 116 31.68 25.52 -22.12
N ALA A 117 30.59 26.15 -22.53
CA ALA A 117 30.65 27.36 -23.38
C ALA A 117 31.33 28.53 -22.66
N ALA A 118 31.01 28.75 -21.38
CA ALA A 118 31.67 29.77 -20.57
C ALA A 118 33.16 29.50 -20.43
N HIS A 119 33.57 28.26 -20.20
CA HIS A 119 34.97 27.89 -20.11
C HIS A 119 35.74 28.18 -21.39
N VAL A 120 35.18 27.85 -22.55
CA VAL A 120 35.78 28.14 -23.87
C VAL A 120 35.92 29.64 -24.07
N GLU A 121 34.93 30.46 -23.72
CA GLU A 121 34.97 31.89 -23.85
C GLU A 121 36.01 32.53 -22.93
N ILE A 122 36.10 32.08 -21.69
CA ILE A 122 37.14 32.53 -20.74
C ILE A 122 38.53 32.23 -21.28
N THR A 123 38.77 31.02 -21.79
CA THR A 123 40.05 30.63 -22.36
C THR A 123 40.45 31.54 -23.54
N LYS A 124 39.52 31.86 -24.45
CA LYS A 124 39.75 32.78 -25.56
C LYS A 124 40.09 34.21 -25.08
N ARG A 125 39.41 34.69 -24.06
CA ARG A 125 39.67 36.04 -23.49
C ARG A 125 41.05 36.12 -22.83
N VAL A 126 41.39 35.09 -22.07
CA VAL A 126 42.75 35.03 -21.44
C VAL A 126 43.84 35.04 -22.48
N GLU A 127 43.69 34.28 -23.56
CA GLU A 127 44.70 34.25 -24.64
C GLU A 127 44.77 35.58 -25.38
N ARG A 128 43.64 36.23 -25.66
CA ARG A 128 43.60 37.57 -26.26
C ARG A 128 44.27 38.59 -25.36
N GLU A 129 44.03 38.55 -24.06
CA GLU A 129 44.64 39.46 -23.09
C GLU A 129 46.16 39.29 -23.04
N LYS A 130 46.68 38.07 -23.04
CA LYS A 130 48.11 37.77 -23.12
C LYS A 130 48.77 38.38 -24.37
N ASN A 131 48.12 38.22 -25.53
CA ASN A 131 48.62 38.75 -26.78
C ASN A 131 48.66 40.28 -26.75
N LEU A 132 47.61 40.94 -26.27
CA LEU A 132 47.56 42.39 -26.14
C LEU A 132 48.64 42.94 -25.17
N LEU A 133 48.87 42.22 -24.06
CA LEU A 133 49.99 42.60 -23.12
C LEU A 133 51.35 42.45 -23.76
N ALA A 134 51.55 41.40 -24.56
CA ALA A 134 52.83 41.22 -25.29
C ALA A 134 53.08 42.35 -26.32
N GLU A 135 52.01 42.65 -27.11
CA GLU A 135 52.11 43.80 -28.07
C GLU A 135 52.40 45.14 -27.38
N ARG A 136 51.71 45.44 -26.28
CA ARG A 136 51.96 46.63 -25.48
C ARG A 136 53.39 46.71 -25.02
N ASN A 137 53.95 45.63 -24.53
CA ASN A 137 55.32 45.59 -24.03
C ASN A 137 56.37 45.76 -25.14
N GLN A 138 56.05 45.41 -26.40
CA GLN A 138 56.94 45.67 -27.55
C GLN A 138 56.95 47.12 -28.00
N VAL A 139 55.88 47.87 -27.78
CA VAL A 139 55.77 49.29 -28.18
C VAL A 139 56.41 50.21 -27.17
N ILE A 140 56.68 49.79 -25.93
CA ILE A 140 57.26 50.60 -24.85
C ILE A 140 58.81 50.53 -24.87
N VAL A 141 59.40 49.76 -25.76
CA VAL A 141 60.84 49.71 -26.00
C VAL A 141 61.23 50.61 -27.20
#